data_0e8ce702ba090bff60f4619c3e85ffcd
#
_entry.id   0e8ce702ba090bff60f4619c3e85ffcd
#
_cell.length_a   1.000
_cell.length_b   1.000
_cell.length_c   1.000
_cell.angle_alpha   90.00
_cell.angle_beta   90.00
_cell.angle_gamma   90.00
#
_symmetry.space_group_name_H-M   'P 1'
#
loop_
_entity.id
_entity.type
_entity.pdbx_description
1 polymer ?
#
loop_
_entity_poly.entity_id
_entity_poly.type
_entity_poly.pdbx_seq_one_letter_code
_entity_poly.pdbx_strand_id
1 'polypeptide(L)'
;HCRTSNGKYNYKPIFEQVKPLLDNSDYVIGSFETTTAGKKARYTHEAISFNTPDGILTDLKWAGFDLLTTANNHCFDRGFDGHERTIEKIKKAGLEYTGTRLSTDEPAYLVKNFDGTRVAFLAYTYGTNSTVNKTIVPNGKEYLVNLTRPQDLPIQRPLWKRIARVILHPLLKRRKVDGIIGDCVSHSEIANGRNDLFEKQMINNIRDAKNDADIVIVCLHSGGQFNSKVEGY
;
A
#
# COMPACT_ATOMS: atom_id res chain seq x y z
N HIS A 1 9.00 -20.24 5.34
CA HIS A 1 8.44 -21.54 4.93
C HIS A 1 8.08 -21.63 3.43
N CYS A 2 8.01 -20.49 2.69
CA CYS A 2 7.77 -20.50 1.24
C CYS A 2 9.03 -20.69 0.38
N ARG A 3 10.23 -20.80 0.98
CA ARG A 3 11.46 -21.03 0.25
C ARG A 3 11.68 -22.52 0.06
N THR A 4 11.81 -22.94 -1.19
CA THR A 4 12.07 -24.34 -1.58
C THR A 4 13.57 -24.70 -1.38
N SER A 5 13.90 -25.99 -1.35
CA SER A 5 15.27 -26.49 -1.20
C SER A 5 16.24 -25.97 -2.26
N ASN A 6 15.74 -25.66 -3.48
CA ASN A 6 16.53 -25.08 -4.57
C ASN A 6 16.63 -23.54 -4.51
N GLY A 7 16.20 -22.93 -3.41
CA GLY A 7 16.27 -21.48 -3.17
C GLY A 7 15.22 -20.62 -3.89
N LYS A 8 14.29 -21.23 -4.61
CA LYS A 8 13.12 -20.55 -5.19
C LYS A 8 12.04 -20.35 -4.13
N TYR A 9 11.06 -19.51 -4.44
CA TYR A 9 9.89 -19.29 -3.60
C TYR A 9 8.66 -19.93 -4.24
N ASN A 10 7.83 -20.56 -3.42
CA ASN A 10 6.55 -21.16 -3.81
C ASN A 10 5.52 -20.80 -2.74
N TYR A 11 4.54 -19.99 -3.10
CA TYR A 11 3.50 -19.51 -2.19
C TYR A 11 2.19 -20.31 -2.33
N LYS A 12 2.06 -21.18 -3.34
CA LYS A 12 0.85 -21.96 -3.58
C LYS A 12 0.32 -22.69 -2.36
N PRO A 13 1.17 -23.36 -1.52
CA PRO A 13 0.69 -24.05 -0.33
C PRO A 13 -0.08 -23.17 0.66
N ILE A 14 0.14 -21.83 0.65
CA ILE A 14 -0.60 -20.90 1.50
C ILE A 14 -2.06 -20.80 1.05
N PHE A 15 -2.30 -20.93 -0.26
CA PHE A 15 -3.61 -20.71 -0.88
C PHE A 15 -4.36 -22.00 -1.19
N GLU A 16 -3.75 -23.19 -1.10
CA GLU A 16 -4.33 -24.46 -1.48
C GLU A 16 -5.70 -24.72 -0.82
N GLN A 17 -5.83 -24.38 0.47
CA GLN A 17 -7.06 -24.61 1.22
C GLN A 17 -8.19 -23.65 0.85
N VAL A 18 -7.86 -22.43 0.44
CA VAL A 18 -8.85 -21.40 0.08
C VAL A 18 -9.11 -21.34 -1.43
N LYS A 19 -8.22 -21.92 -2.24
CA LYS A 19 -8.34 -21.90 -3.70
C LYS A 19 -9.69 -22.40 -4.22
N PRO A 20 -10.27 -23.53 -3.73
CA PRO A 20 -11.58 -23.99 -4.20
C PRO A 20 -12.70 -22.96 -3.96
N LEU A 21 -12.61 -22.16 -2.89
CA LEU A 21 -13.54 -21.07 -2.64
C LEU A 21 -13.35 -19.91 -3.63
N LEU A 22 -12.09 -19.55 -3.89
CA LEU A 22 -11.76 -18.49 -4.84
C LEU A 22 -12.14 -18.86 -6.27
N ASP A 23 -11.93 -20.13 -6.67
CA ASP A 23 -12.29 -20.62 -8.01
C ASP A 23 -13.81 -20.61 -8.28
N ASN A 24 -14.64 -20.60 -7.23
CA ASN A 24 -16.10 -20.49 -7.34
C ASN A 24 -16.62 -19.06 -7.36
N SER A 25 -15.72 -18.07 -7.35
CA SER A 25 -16.07 -16.65 -7.37
C SER A 25 -15.91 -16.09 -8.78
N ASP A 26 -16.81 -15.21 -9.21
CA ASP A 26 -16.77 -14.57 -10.53
C ASP A 26 -15.58 -13.61 -10.66
N TYR A 27 -15.16 -12.99 -9.53
CA TYR A 27 -14.05 -12.04 -9.51
C TYR A 27 -13.47 -11.92 -8.10
N VAL A 28 -12.16 -12.11 -7.96
CA VAL A 28 -11.48 -12.15 -6.66
C VAL A 28 -10.57 -10.94 -6.50
N ILE A 29 -10.80 -10.19 -5.42
CA ILE A 29 -10.04 -8.99 -5.07
C ILE A 29 -9.19 -9.28 -3.84
N GLY A 30 -7.92 -8.86 -3.87
CA GLY A 30 -7.01 -8.97 -2.72
C GLY A 30 -6.26 -7.67 -2.43
N SER A 31 -5.95 -7.41 -1.16
CA SER A 31 -5.02 -6.33 -0.79
C SER A 31 -3.58 -6.82 -0.95
N PHE A 32 -2.78 -6.08 -1.71
CA PHE A 32 -1.37 -6.39 -1.95
C PHE A 32 -0.47 -5.45 -1.14
N GLU A 33 -0.29 -5.76 0.13
CA GLU A 33 0.40 -4.93 1.12
C GLU A 33 1.91 -5.19 1.16
N THR A 34 2.56 -5.09 -0.01
CA THR A 34 4.02 -5.24 -0.16
C THR A 34 4.47 -4.67 -1.49
N THR A 35 5.79 -4.56 -1.70
CA THR A 35 6.38 -4.31 -3.02
C THR A 35 6.97 -5.59 -3.61
N THR A 36 7.15 -5.63 -4.95
CA THR A 36 7.97 -6.61 -5.67
C THR A 36 9.12 -5.90 -6.37
N ALA A 37 9.95 -5.23 -5.56
CA ALA A 37 11.08 -4.43 -6.02
C ALA A 37 12.32 -5.27 -6.41
N GLY A 38 12.23 -6.60 -6.27
CA GLY A 38 13.27 -7.54 -6.66
C GLY A 38 14.40 -7.71 -5.63
N LYS A 39 15.29 -8.67 -5.92
CA LYS A 39 16.38 -9.07 -5.00
C LYS A 39 17.37 -7.95 -4.70
N LYS A 40 17.65 -7.05 -5.68
CA LYS A 40 18.59 -5.93 -5.49
C LYS A 40 18.12 -4.96 -4.42
N ALA A 41 16.81 -4.76 -4.30
CA ALA A 41 16.19 -3.93 -3.27
C ALA A 41 16.04 -4.62 -1.92
N ARG A 42 16.65 -5.78 -1.72
CA ARG A 42 16.59 -6.66 -0.55
C ARG A 42 15.16 -7.09 -0.21
N TYR A 43 14.95 -8.38 -0.13
CA TYR A 43 13.68 -8.93 0.39
C TYR A 43 13.49 -8.60 1.87
N THR A 44 12.25 -8.63 2.32
CA THR A 44 11.89 -8.30 3.70
C THR A 44 12.74 -9.04 4.72
N HIS A 45 13.38 -8.27 5.60
CA HIS A 45 14.09 -8.73 6.79
C HIS A 45 13.68 -7.92 8.03
N GLU A 46 12.88 -6.88 7.83
CA GLU A 46 12.47 -5.91 8.84
C GLU A 46 10.96 -5.99 9.08
N ALA A 47 10.53 -5.61 10.28
CA ALA A 47 9.13 -5.74 10.69
C ALA A 47 8.16 -4.79 9.98
N ILE A 48 8.66 -3.71 9.35
CA ILE A 48 7.83 -2.59 8.87
C ILE A 48 8.20 -2.10 7.46
N SER A 49 8.92 -2.91 6.68
CA SER A 49 9.32 -2.54 5.31
C SER A 49 9.35 -3.79 4.43
N PHE A 50 8.43 -3.88 3.50
CA PHE A 50 8.11 -5.12 2.80
C PHE A 50 8.60 -5.11 1.35
N ASN A 51 9.23 -6.21 0.96
CA ASN A 51 9.59 -6.50 -0.42
C ASN A 51 9.57 -8.02 -0.61
N THR A 52 8.62 -8.48 -1.41
CA THR A 52 8.35 -9.90 -1.61
C THR A 52 8.90 -10.37 -2.97
N PRO A 53 9.43 -11.59 -3.09
CA PRO A 53 9.83 -12.16 -4.37
C PRO A 53 8.69 -12.20 -5.40
N ASP A 54 9.02 -11.92 -6.67
CA ASP A 54 8.05 -11.80 -7.78
C ASP A 54 7.12 -13.02 -7.92
N GLY A 55 7.59 -14.22 -7.53
CA GLY A 55 6.79 -15.46 -7.60
C GLY A 55 5.44 -15.39 -6.90
N ILE A 56 5.29 -14.51 -5.90
CA ILE A 56 4.00 -14.31 -5.22
C ILE A 56 2.90 -13.93 -6.21
N LEU A 57 3.19 -13.07 -7.19
CA LEU A 57 2.18 -12.59 -8.15
C LEU A 57 1.68 -13.72 -9.07
N THR A 58 2.59 -14.58 -9.52
CA THR A 58 2.22 -15.78 -10.30
C THR A 58 1.38 -16.74 -9.47
N ASP A 59 1.72 -16.90 -8.19
CA ASP A 59 1.01 -17.81 -7.30
C ASP A 59 -0.34 -17.23 -6.85
N LEU A 60 -0.48 -15.90 -6.73
CA LEU A 60 -1.77 -15.23 -6.54
C LEU A 60 -2.68 -15.42 -7.76
N LYS A 61 -2.15 -15.25 -8.99
CA LYS A 61 -2.93 -15.52 -10.21
C LYS A 61 -3.37 -16.98 -10.29
N TRP A 62 -2.48 -17.92 -9.96
CA TRP A 62 -2.82 -19.33 -9.86
C TRP A 62 -3.89 -19.60 -8.79
N ALA A 63 -3.85 -18.89 -7.66
CA ALA A 63 -4.81 -19.05 -6.58
C ALA A 63 -6.22 -18.56 -6.94
N GLY A 64 -6.37 -17.78 -8.02
CA GLY A 64 -7.66 -17.29 -8.51
C GLY A 64 -7.87 -15.79 -8.28
N PHE A 65 -6.84 -15.03 -7.85
CA PHE A 65 -6.96 -13.57 -7.76
C PHE A 65 -6.99 -12.92 -9.13
N ASP A 66 -7.84 -11.91 -9.29
CA ASP A 66 -7.99 -11.10 -10.50
C ASP A 66 -7.49 -9.68 -10.32
N LEU A 67 -7.89 -9.02 -9.23
CA LEU A 67 -7.58 -7.62 -8.93
C LEU A 67 -6.81 -7.49 -7.62
N LEU A 68 -5.74 -6.71 -7.65
CA LEU A 68 -5.01 -6.32 -6.46
C LEU A 68 -5.24 -4.85 -6.11
N THR A 69 -5.66 -4.57 -4.87
CA THR A 69 -5.65 -3.20 -4.36
C THR A 69 -4.23 -2.87 -3.90
N THR A 70 -3.64 -1.83 -4.49
CA THR A 70 -2.24 -1.45 -4.28
C THR A 70 -2.07 -0.17 -3.47
N ALA A 71 -3.16 0.56 -3.19
CA ALA A 71 -3.15 1.68 -2.27
C ALA A 71 -3.13 1.18 -0.83
N ASN A 72 -1.95 1.14 -0.23
CA ASN A 72 -1.72 0.77 1.17
C ASN A 72 -0.48 1.49 1.71
N ASN A 73 -0.23 1.38 3.01
CA ASN A 73 0.88 2.08 3.64
C ASN A 73 2.27 1.54 3.26
N HIS A 74 2.35 0.37 2.60
CA HIS A 74 3.59 -0.27 2.16
C HIS A 74 3.90 -0.10 0.66
N CYS A 75 3.07 0.61 -0.10
CA CYS A 75 3.22 0.74 -1.55
C CYS A 75 4.54 1.41 -2.00
N PHE A 76 5.19 2.19 -1.12
CA PHE A 76 6.48 2.84 -1.36
C PHE A 76 7.62 2.31 -0.48
N ASP A 77 7.55 1.13 0.06
CA ASP A 77 8.58 0.57 0.95
C ASP A 77 9.96 0.39 0.29
N ARG A 78 10.01 0.44 -1.02
CA ARG A 78 11.25 0.43 -1.82
C ARG A 78 11.33 1.62 -2.78
N GLY A 79 10.76 2.78 -2.35
CA GLY A 79 10.79 4.01 -3.12
C GLY A 79 9.95 3.94 -4.40
N PHE A 80 10.13 4.96 -5.26
CA PHE A 80 9.39 5.05 -6.52
C PHE A 80 9.77 3.94 -7.51
N ASP A 81 11.05 3.59 -7.62
CA ASP A 81 11.50 2.50 -8.50
C ASP A 81 10.88 1.15 -8.09
N GLY A 82 10.77 0.91 -6.76
CA GLY A 82 10.13 -0.28 -6.23
C GLY A 82 8.63 -0.32 -6.50
N HIS A 83 7.98 0.83 -6.42
CA HIS A 83 6.57 1.01 -6.75
C HIS A 83 6.30 0.74 -8.24
N GLU A 84 7.02 1.42 -9.13
CA GLU A 84 6.92 1.26 -10.59
C GLU A 84 7.11 -0.20 -10.98
N ARG A 85 8.21 -0.80 -10.53
CA ARG A 85 8.49 -2.21 -10.78
C ARG A 85 7.38 -3.14 -10.27
N THR A 86 6.77 -2.83 -9.13
CA THR A 86 5.67 -3.63 -8.58
C THR A 86 4.48 -3.63 -9.52
N ILE A 87 4.08 -2.46 -10.03
CA ILE A 87 2.97 -2.33 -10.99
C ILE A 87 3.30 -3.09 -12.28
N GLU A 88 4.51 -2.94 -12.83
CA GLU A 88 4.93 -3.69 -14.02
C GLU A 88 4.85 -5.21 -13.83
N LYS A 89 5.24 -5.70 -12.63
CA LYS A 89 5.19 -7.13 -12.31
C LYS A 89 3.77 -7.65 -12.14
N ILE A 90 2.86 -6.84 -11.57
CA ILE A 90 1.43 -7.16 -11.47
C ILE A 90 0.85 -7.31 -12.89
N LYS A 91 1.07 -6.31 -13.77
CA LYS A 91 0.64 -6.36 -15.18
C LYS A 91 1.19 -7.60 -15.88
N LYS A 92 2.49 -7.89 -15.71
CA LYS A 92 3.16 -9.05 -16.33
C LYS A 92 2.62 -10.39 -15.84
N ALA A 93 2.14 -10.48 -14.62
CA ALA A 93 1.51 -11.68 -14.06
C ALA A 93 0.07 -11.90 -14.54
N GLY A 94 -0.49 -10.97 -15.32
CA GLY A 94 -1.88 -11.02 -15.79
C GLY A 94 -2.89 -10.70 -14.69
N LEU A 95 -2.45 -9.95 -13.67
CA LEU A 95 -3.30 -9.41 -12.61
C LEU A 95 -3.66 -7.96 -12.92
N GLU A 96 -4.87 -7.58 -12.55
CA GLU A 96 -5.31 -6.19 -12.57
C GLU A 96 -4.93 -5.50 -11.23
N TYR A 97 -4.98 -4.17 -11.20
CA TYR A 97 -4.70 -3.41 -9.98
C TYR A 97 -5.48 -2.09 -9.98
N THR A 98 -5.67 -1.56 -8.77
CA THR A 98 -6.27 -0.24 -8.54
C THR A 98 -5.71 0.40 -7.27
N GLY A 99 -5.78 1.72 -7.21
CA GLY A 99 -5.36 2.51 -6.05
C GLY A 99 -3.99 3.16 -6.19
N THR A 100 -3.14 2.66 -7.10
CA THR A 100 -1.89 3.30 -7.52
C THR A 100 -1.81 3.34 -9.04
N ARG A 101 -0.99 4.25 -9.61
CA ARG A 101 -0.81 4.37 -11.07
C ARG A 101 0.54 5.00 -11.38
N LEU A 102 1.01 4.89 -12.61
CA LEU A 102 2.30 5.41 -13.06
C LEU A 102 2.18 6.72 -13.85
N SER A 103 0.98 7.01 -14.36
CA SER A 103 0.70 8.18 -15.20
C SER A 103 -0.64 8.79 -14.84
N THR A 104 -0.82 10.08 -15.15
CA THR A 104 -2.13 10.76 -15.10
C THR A 104 -3.11 10.22 -16.14
N ASP A 105 -2.62 9.58 -17.20
CA ASP A 105 -3.46 8.99 -18.24
C ASP A 105 -4.11 7.66 -17.79
N GLU A 106 -3.58 7.05 -16.73
CA GLU A 106 -4.22 5.89 -16.10
C GLU A 106 -5.37 6.38 -15.20
N PRO A 107 -6.57 5.75 -15.29
CA PRO A 107 -7.69 6.13 -14.46
C PRO A 107 -7.45 5.85 -12.97
N ALA A 108 -8.12 6.61 -12.09
CA ALA A 108 -8.02 6.40 -10.64
C ALA A 108 -8.79 5.16 -10.14
N TYR A 109 -9.56 4.54 -11.01
CA TYR A 109 -10.39 3.37 -10.74
C TYR A 109 -10.39 2.42 -11.94
N LEU A 110 -10.75 1.16 -11.69
CA LEU A 110 -10.93 0.13 -12.72
C LEU A 110 -12.41 -0.15 -12.89
N VAL A 111 -12.91 -0.22 -14.13
CA VAL A 111 -14.28 -0.66 -14.43
C VAL A 111 -14.26 -2.03 -15.10
N LYS A 112 -15.10 -2.93 -14.60
CA LYS A 112 -15.33 -4.26 -15.16
C LYS A 112 -16.79 -4.43 -15.51
N ASN A 113 -17.07 -5.19 -16.55
CA ASN A 113 -18.42 -5.58 -16.94
C ASN A 113 -18.65 -7.06 -16.61
N PHE A 114 -19.65 -7.32 -15.79
CA PHE A 114 -20.10 -8.66 -15.41
C PHE A 114 -21.51 -8.85 -15.96
N ASP A 115 -21.61 -9.52 -17.11
CA ASP A 115 -22.88 -9.85 -17.76
C ASP A 115 -23.83 -8.64 -17.92
N GLY A 116 -23.25 -7.48 -18.30
CA GLY A 116 -24.00 -6.24 -18.51
C GLY A 116 -24.00 -5.30 -17.31
N THR A 117 -23.63 -5.76 -16.12
CA THR A 117 -23.46 -4.90 -14.94
C THR A 117 -22.03 -4.37 -14.87
N ARG A 118 -21.87 -3.06 -14.93
CA ARG A 118 -20.57 -2.39 -14.82
C ARG A 118 -20.25 -2.13 -13.34
N VAL A 119 -19.11 -2.59 -12.89
CA VAL A 119 -18.63 -2.41 -11.52
C VAL A 119 -17.32 -1.64 -11.54
N ALA A 120 -17.27 -0.53 -10.83
CA ALA A 120 -16.05 0.25 -10.63
C ALA A 120 -15.38 -0.11 -9.29
N PHE A 121 -14.07 -0.30 -9.33
CA PHE A 121 -13.25 -0.60 -8.17
C PHE A 121 -12.27 0.53 -7.90
N LEU A 122 -12.32 1.08 -6.70
CA LEU A 122 -11.39 2.09 -6.20
C LEU A 122 -10.67 1.55 -4.98
N ALA A 123 -9.42 1.96 -4.79
CA ALA A 123 -8.71 1.70 -3.53
C ALA A 123 -8.03 2.96 -3.03
N TYR A 124 -8.07 3.19 -1.73
CA TYR A 124 -7.48 4.34 -1.05
C TYR A 124 -6.71 3.91 0.19
N THR A 125 -5.70 4.69 0.56
CA THR A 125 -4.95 4.48 1.79
C THR A 125 -4.83 5.76 2.61
N TYR A 126 -4.76 5.60 3.92
CA TYR A 126 -4.52 6.69 4.87
C TYR A 126 -3.10 7.25 4.81
N GLY A 127 -2.13 6.53 4.24
CA GLY A 127 -0.74 6.93 4.21
C GLY A 127 0.15 5.89 3.54
N THR A 128 1.46 6.17 3.50
CA THR A 128 2.45 5.35 2.78
C THR A 128 3.69 5.05 3.62
N ASN A 129 3.59 5.07 4.94
CA ASN A 129 4.74 4.92 5.85
C ASN A 129 5.91 5.88 5.52
N SER A 130 5.60 7.06 5.01
CA SER A 130 6.57 8.03 4.50
C SER A 130 7.61 8.47 5.53
N THR A 131 7.27 8.44 6.82
CA THR A 131 8.21 8.69 7.93
C THR A 131 9.26 7.58 8.07
N VAL A 132 8.94 6.37 7.65
CA VAL A 132 9.80 5.18 7.73
C VAL A 132 10.61 5.02 6.45
N ASN A 133 9.93 4.91 5.31
CA ASN A 133 10.57 4.68 4.01
C ASN A 133 11.15 5.95 3.37
N LYS A 134 10.83 7.13 3.94
CA LYS A 134 11.29 8.47 3.51
C LYS A 134 10.90 8.82 2.07
N THR A 135 9.91 8.17 1.53
CA THR A 135 9.39 8.41 0.19
C THR A 135 8.20 9.36 0.27
N ILE A 136 8.42 10.60 -0.11
CA ILE A 136 7.38 11.63 -0.15
C ILE A 136 6.99 11.85 -1.60
N VAL A 137 5.70 11.71 -1.90
CA VAL A 137 5.15 12.00 -3.23
C VAL A 137 5.30 13.50 -3.49
N PRO A 138 6.00 13.89 -4.55
CA PRO A 138 6.18 15.30 -4.89
C PRO A 138 4.85 15.96 -5.25
N ASN A 139 4.77 17.28 -5.04
CA ASN A 139 3.64 18.06 -5.51
C ASN A 139 3.47 17.87 -7.03
N GLY A 140 2.23 17.66 -7.47
CA GLY A 140 1.88 17.37 -8.86
C GLY A 140 2.03 15.89 -9.27
N LYS A 141 2.46 15.02 -8.34
CA LYS A 141 2.51 13.56 -8.53
C LYS A 141 1.57 12.80 -7.57
N GLU A 142 0.59 13.48 -7.01
CA GLU A 142 -0.40 12.90 -6.10
C GLU A 142 -1.19 11.75 -6.75
N TYR A 143 -1.18 11.69 -8.08
CA TYR A 143 -1.80 10.61 -8.83
C TYR A 143 -1.15 9.24 -8.59
N LEU A 144 0.11 9.19 -8.14
CA LEU A 144 0.83 7.93 -7.93
C LEU A 144 0.15 6.97 -6.95
N VAL A 145 -0.59 7.51 -5.99
CA VAL A 145 -1.34 6.73 -5.00
C VAL A 145 -2.59 7.47 -4.56
N ASN A 146 -3.71 6.79 -4.51
CA ASN A 146 -4.96 7.32 -4.00
C ASN A 146 -4.88 7.43 -2.48
N LEU A 147 -4.68 8.65 -1.98
CA LEU A 147 -4.62 8.98 -0.56
C LEU A 147 -5.96 9.55 -0.07
N THR A 148 -6.32 9.26 1.17
CA THR A 148 -7.45 9.90 1.86
C THR A 148 -7.04 11.18 2.57
N ARG A 149 -5.73 11.37 2.81
CA ARG A 149 -5.13 12.53 3.49
C ARG A 149 -3.68 12.74 3.05
N PRO A 150 -3.07 13.90 3.36
CA PRO A 150 -1.65 14.13 3.10
C PRO A 150 -0.76 13.08 3.76
N GLN A 151 0.38 12.78 3.12
CA GLN A 151 1.40 11.93 3.72
C GLN A 151 2.03 12.59 4.95
N ASP A 152 2.40 11.77 5.92
CA ASP A 152 3.16 12.22 7.07
C ASP A 152 4.57 12.66 6.64
N LEU A 153 5.01 13.81 7.14
CA LEU A 153 6.35 14.28 6.88
C LEU A 153 7.34 13.78 7.93
N PRO A 154 8.56 13.38 7.55
CA PRO A 154 9.58 13.01 8.51
C PRO A 154 9.90 14.17 9.45
N ILE A 155 9.91 13.90 10.75
CA ILE A 155 10.27 14.90 11.76
C ILE A 155 11.74 15.30 11.56
N GLN A 156 11.99 16.55 11.22
CA GLN A 156 13.34 17.10 11.18
C GLN A 156 13.82 17.35 12.62
N ARG A 157 14.58 16.41 13.16
CA ARG A 157 15.18 16.61 14.49
C ARG A 157 16.45 17.45 14.38
N PRO A 158 16.66 18.44 15.28
CA PRO A 158 17.90 19.16 15.38
C PRO A 158 19.10 18.22 15.52
N LEU A 159 20.23 18.59 14.91
CA LEU A 159 21.43 17.76 14.84
C LEU A 159 21.88 17.24 16.23
N TRP A 160 21.81 18.12 17.25
CA TRP A 160 22.19 17.75 18.62
C TRP A 160 21.33 16.61 19.20
N LYS A 161 20.02 16.56 18.90
CA LYS A 161 19.14 15.46 19.33
C LYS A 161 19.49 14.16 18.61
N ARG A 162 19.93 14.24 17.36
CA ARG A 162 20.41 13.07 16.60
C ARG A 162 21.69 12.50 17.21
N ILE A 163 22.65 13.37 17.55
CA ILE A 163 23.93 13.03 18.20
C ILE A 163 23.66 12.45 19.61
N ALA A 164 22.85 13.11 20.42
CA ALA A 164 22.49 12.64 21.76
C ALA A 164 21.86 11.24 21.73
N ARG A 165 21.02 10.94 20.72
CA ARG A 165 20.42 9.60 20.56
C ARG A 165 21.46 8.54 20.25
N VAL A 166 22.45 8.82 19.39
CA VAL A 166 23.54 7.89 19.06
C VAL A 166 24.40 7.59 20.30
N ILE A 167 24.73 8.60 21.08
CA ILE A 167 25.56 8.47 22.29
C ILE A 167 24.79 7.74 23.42
N LEU A 168 23.51 8.05 23.59
CA LEU A 168 22.66 7.50 24.66
C LEU A 168 22.00 6.15 24.28
N HIS A 169 22.01 5.78 23.00
CA HIS A 169 21.38 4.53 22.52
C HIS A 169 21.82 3.25 23.26
N PRO A 170 23.10 3.07 23.63
CA PRO A 170 23.52 1.90 24.40
C PRO A 170 22.90 1.83 25.80
N LEU A 171 22.64 3.00 26.41
CA LEU A 171 22.04 3.12 27.75
C LEU A 171 20.50 2.95 27.72
N LEU A 172 19.87 3.25 26.60
CA LEU A 172 18.42 3.19 26.43
C LEU A 172 17.91 1.83 25.92
N LYS A 173 18.80 0.88 25.60
CA LYS A 173 18.45 -0.46 25.10
C LYS A 173 17.54 -1.30 26.00
N ARG A 174 17.25 -0.88 27.23
CA ARG A 174 16.38 -1.59 28.17
C ARG A 174 14.89 -1.25 28.09
N ARG A 175 14.46 -0.24 27.33
CA ARG A 175 13.05 0.07 27.08
C ARG A 175 12.73 -0.19 25.62
N LYS A 176 12.34 -1.43 25.32
CA LYS A 176 11.88 -1.87 24.01
C LYS A 176 10.48 -1.32 23.74
N VAL A 177 10.26 -0.91 22.49
CA VAL A 177 8.97 -0.71 21.79
C VAL A 177 8.35 0.69 21.86
N ASP A 178 8.39 1.42 22.95
CA ASP A 178 7.74 2.73 23.02
C ASP A 178 8.38 3.84 22.17
N GLY A 179 9.58 3.61 21.64
CA GLY A 179 10.34 4.61 20.90
C GLY A 179 10.07 4.71 19.40
N ILE A 180 9.38 3.73 18.82
CA ILE A 180 9.09 3.75 17.36
C ILE A 180 7.74 4.45 17.10
N ILE A 181 6.82 4.33 18.03
CA ILE A 181 5.45 4.87 17.92
C ILE A 181 5.39 6.32 18.43
N GLY A 182 6.24 6.73 19.35
CA GLY A 182 6.23 8.06 19.97
C GLY A 182 6.80 9.21 19.15
N ASP A 183 7.25 8.97 17.92
CA ASP A 183 7.89 9.97 17.07
C ASP A 183 7.02 10.46 15.90
N CYS A 184 5.78 10.04 15.82
CA CYS A 184 4.82 10.59 14.87
C CYS A 184 4.22 11.87 15.46
N VAL A 185 4.42 13.01 14.77
CA VAL A 185 3.66 14.23 15.07
C VAL A 185 2.20 13.88 14.85
N SER A 186 1.36 14.21 15.82
CA SER A 186 -0.09 14.06 15.66
C SER A 186 -0.50 14.85 14.41
N HIS A 187 -1.18 14.19 13.51
CA HIS A 187 -1.50 14.69 12.16
C HIS A 187 -2.35 15.96 12.15
N SER A 188 -2.95 16.32 13.28
CA SER A 188 -3.86 17.46 13.42
C SER A 188 -3.23 18.83 13.14
N GLU A 189 -1.94 19.01 13.30
CA GLU A 189 -1.32 20.33 13.19
C GLU A 189 -0.77 20.67 11.79
N ILE A 190 -0.40 19.68 10.99
CA ILE A 190 0.18 19.91 9.64
C ILE A 190 -0.90 19.79 8.54
N ALA A 191 -2.00 19.12 8.84
CA ALA A 191 -2.97 18.66 7.86
C ALA A 191 -4.07 19.66 7.50
N ASN A 192 -4.34 20.66 8.32
CA ASN A 192 -5.55 21.50 8.21
C ASN A 192 -5.75 22.28 6.90
N GLY A 193 -4.74 22.39 6.03
CA GLY A 193 -4.88 23.08 4.75
C GLY A 193 -4.91 22.17 3.51
N ARG A 194 -4.53 20.89 3.66
CA ARG A 194 -4.39 19.94 2.54
C ARG A 194 -5.38 18.77 2.55
N ASN A 195 -6.03 18.51 3.66
CA ASN A 195 -7.03 17.42 3.76
C ASN A 195 -8.14 17.61 2.73
N ASP A 196 -8.63 18.83 2.58
CA ASP A 196 -9.67 19.16 1.61
C ASP A 196 -9.34 18.76 0.17
N LEU A 197 -8.06 18.79 -0.22
CA LEU A 197 -7.64 18.42 -1.58
C LEU A 197 -7.84 16.91 -1.82
N PHE A 198 -7.36 16.08 -0.90
CA PHE A 198 -7.44 14.62 -1.02
C PHE A 198 -8.88 14.13 -0.89
N GLU A 199 -9.64 14.72 0.03
CA GLU A 199 -11.06 14.42 0.17
C GLU A 199 -11.86 14.81 -1.10
N LYS A 200 -11.65 16.01 -1.63
CA LYS A 200 -12.27 16.44 -2.88
C LYS A 200 -11.88 15.54 -4.05
N GLN A 201 -10.62 15.14 -4.14
CA GLN A 201 -10.16 14.24 -5.17
C GLN A 201 -10.82 12.86 -5.05
N MET A 202 -10.92 12.30 -3.83
CA MET A 202 -11.63 11.06 -3.59
C MET A 202 -13.11 11.15 -3.98
N ILE A 203 -13.80 12.21 -3.56
CA ILE A 203 -15.20 12.44 -3.91
C ILE A 203 -15.38 12.54 -5.43
N ASN A 204 -14.51 13.27 -6.13
CA ASN A 204 -14.57 13.40 -7.58
C ASN A 204 -14.36 12.06 -8.28
N ASN A 205 -13.33 11.31 -7.90
CA ASN A 205 -13.08 9.97 -8.46
C ASN A 205 -14.25 9.01 -8.24
N ILE A 206 -14.93 9.08 -7.08
CA ILE A 206 -16.14 8.28 -6.82
C ILE A 206 -17.30 8.74 -7.69
N ARG A 207 -17.48 10.05 -7.91
CA ARG A 207 -18.52 10.58 -8.81
C ARG A 207 -18.29 10.15 -10.25
N ASP A 208 -17.04 10.25 -10.72
CA ASP A 208 -16.66 9.82 -12.07
C ASP A 208 -16.91 8.32 -12.24
N ALA A 209 -16.50 7.52 -11.26
CA ALA A 209 -16.76 6.07 -11.24
C ALA A 209 -18.28 5.76 -11.27
N LYS A 210 -19.11 6.55 -10.59
CA LYS A 210 -20.59 6.40 -10.63
C LYS A 210 -21.19 6.76 -11.99
N ASN A 211 -20.55 7.61 -12.77
CA ASN A 211 -21.00 7.89 -14.14
C ASN A 211 -20.65 6.75 -15.10
N ASP A 212 -19.56 6.02 -14.82
CA ASP A 212 -19.02 4.97 -15.67
C ASP A 212 -19.50 3.56 -15.29
N ALA A 213 -20.10 3.40 -14.10
CA ALA A 213 -20.48 2.09 -13.57
C ALA A 213 -21.81 2.10 -12.82
N ASP A 214 -22.46 0.94 -12.80
CA ASP A 214 -23.74 0.73 -12.13
C ASP A 214 -23.54 0.49 -10.62
N ILE A 215 -22.38 -0.07 -10.26
CA ILE A 215 -21.96 -0.33 -8.87
C ILE A 215 -20.55 0.26 -8.67
N VAL A 216 -20.32 0.88 -7.51
CA VAL A 216 -19.00 1.37 -7.12
C VAL A 216 -18.57 0.71 -5.81
N ILE A 217 -17.42 0.05 -5.84
CA ILE A 217 -16.78 -0.60 -4.69
C ILE A 217 -15.54 0.20 -4.31
N VAL A 218 -15.49 0.68 -3.07
CA VAL A 218 -14.36 1.44 -2.53
C VAL A 218 -13.67 0.61 -1.45
N CYS A 219 -12.41 0.23 -1.71
CA CYS A 219 -11.57 -0.49 -0.78
C CYS A 219 -10.72 0.51 0.01
N LEU A 220 -10.97 0.62 1.31
CA LEU A 220 -10.24 1.54 2.18
C LEU A 220 -9.19 0.79 3.00
N HIS A 221 -7.93 1.18 2.83
CA HIS A 221 -6.84 0.78 3.71
C HIS A 221 -6.69 1.82 4.82
N SER A 222 -7.42 1.61 5.92
CA SER A 222 -7.49 2.53 7.05
C SER A 222 -6.33 2.30 8.04
N GLY A 223 -5.92 3.35 8.73
CA GLY A 223 -4.92 3.30 9.81
C GLY A 223 -5.51 2.81 11.14
N GLY A 224 -4.81 3.12 12.23
CA GLY A 224 -5.27 2.80 13.59
C GLY A 224 -4.74 1.49 14.14
N GLN A 225 -3.74 0.89 13.49
CA GLN A 225 -3.04 -0.28 14.02
C GLN A 225 -2.48 0.04 15.42
N PHE A 226 -2.76 -0.85 16.40
CA PHE A 226 -2.41 -0.71 17.82
C PHE A 226 -3.20 0.37 18.60
N ASN A 227 -4.18 1.01 18.02
CA ASN A 227 -5.06 1.92 18.76
C ASN A 227 -6.15 1.16 19.49
N SER A 228 -6.36 1.51 20.76
CA SER A 228 -7.46 0.96 21.58
C SER A 228 -8.82 1.59 21.27
N LYS A 229 -8.82 2.67 20.50
CA LYS A 229 -10.03 3.39 20.06
C LYS A 229 -9.96 3.60 18.56
N VAL A 230 -11.11 3.50 17.89
CA VAL A 230 -11.24 3.93 16.49
C VAL A 230 -11.00 5.43 16.48
N GLU A 231 -9.94 5.86 15.77
CA GLU A 231 -9.74 7.28 15.55
C GLU A 231 -10.86 7.78 14.63
N GLY A 232 -11.53 8.84 15.07
CA GLY A 232 -12.45 9.55 14.20
C GLY A 232 -11.64 10.16 13.05
N TYR A 233 -12.00 9.85 11.85
CA TYR A 233 -11.51 10.47 10.63
C TYR A 233 -12.33 11.71 10.32
#